data_cd7bd30bb55677e492026cf219c53765
#
_entry.id   cd7bd30bb55677e492026cf219c53765
#
_cell.length_a   1.000
_cell.length_b   1.000
_cell.length_c   1.000
_cell.angle_alpha   90.00
_cell.angle_beta   90.00
_cell.angle_gamma   90.00
#
_symmetry.space_group_name_H-M   'P 1'
#
loop_
_entity.id
_entity.type
_entity.pdbx_description
1 polymer ?
#
loop_
_entity_poly.entity_id
_entity_poly.type
_entity_poly.pdbx_seq_one_letter_code
_entity_poly.pdbx_strand_id
1 'polypeptide(L)'
;MAEKSSAAASAERYREAGVAPVNEQPGFISLIDQLRQTFGSGARHPLLDFGHFANVLDIGYQEAIAISTDGVGTKAIVAQMLDKYDTVGIDCVAMNANDVICVGAEPFAMVDYIAVEAADDHLLSEIGKGLVEGARRANIVIPGGEISQIPQIIRSERKGFGFDLVGTCIGTVDKDRLITGDKMEAGDVIVGLASSGIHSNGFTLARTALLETAHLRLNESAGELDCTLGDELLKPTRIYVREIMQMIREGLPIKALVHITSDGFLNLARVSQGIGFVMEWLPEPPPIFSLIQEAGGVSDGEMFVVYNMGVGFCVVTSPEAADRVQAMAQNAGNQAWRLGHCIEDADKKVELKPKRLMGQDGRFTPY
;
A
#
# COMPACT_ATOMS: atom_id res chain seq x y z
N MET A 1 8.22 34.58 14.25
CA MET A 1 8.58 34.28 12.84
C MET A 1 9.29 32.94 12.67
N ALA A 2 9.59 32.20 13.73
CA ALA A 2 10.27 30.87 13.66
C ALA A 2 9.33 29.67 13.56
N GLU A 3 8.04 29.81 13.89
CA GLU A 3 7.08 28.68 13.87
C GLU A 3 6.47 28.35 12.49
N LYS A 4 6.61 29.25 11.51
CA LYS A 4 6.15 28.97 10.13
C LYS A 4 7.15 28.18 9.28
N SER A 5 8.38 27.96 9.75
CA SER A 5 9.42 27.28 8.98
C SER A 5 9.42 25.76 9.16
N SER A 6 8.89 25.21 10.26
CA SER A 6 8.88 23.77 10.52
C SER A 6 7.70 23.03 9.85
N ALA A 7 6.60 23.71 9.57
CA ALA A 7 5.42 23.11 8.94
C ALA A 7 5.57 22.87 7.43
N ALA A 8 6.52 23.53 6.77
CA ALA A 8 6.81 23.33 5.34
C ALA A 8 7.75 22.14 5.07
N ALA A 9 8.44 21.64 6.12
CA ALA A 9 9.50 20.65 5.98
C ALA A 9 9.02 19.18 5.86
N SER A 10 7.74 18.90 6.15
CA SER A 10 7.24 17.51 6.26
C SER A 10 6.80 16.90 4.94
N ALA A 11 7.38 16.86 3.95
CA ALA A 11 7.32 16.15 2.65
C ALA A 11 8.32 16.80 1.69
N GLU A 12 9.27 17.55 2.25
CA GLU A 12 10.24 18.32 1.47
C GLU A 12 11.20 17.38 0.74
N ARG A 13 11.68 16.33 1.42
CA ARG A 13 12.58 15.33 0.84
C ARG A 13 11.94 14.50 -0.25
N TYR A 14 10.67 14.14 -0.08
CA TYR A 14 9.92 13.39 -1.08
C TYR A 14 9.64 14.25 -2.32
N ARG A 15 9.32 15.54 -2.11
CA ARG A 15 9.17 16.50 -3.22
C ARG A 15 10.50 16.80 -3.91
N GLU A 16 11.60 16.94 -3.18
CA GLU A 16 12.95 17.10 -3.72
C GLU A 16 13.36 15.89 -4.57
N ALA A 17 12.95 14.67 -4.18
CA ALA A 17 13.14 13.46 -4.97
C ALA A 17 12.21 13.37 -6.21
N GLY A 18 11.36 14.38 -6.46
CA GLY A 18 10.53 14.49 -7.65
C GLY A 18 9.11 13.96 -7.53
N VAL A 19 8.62 13.66 -6.31
CA VAL A 19 7.26 13.15 -6.10
C VAL A 19 6.45 14.15 -5.27
N ALA A 20 5.43 14.74 -5.88
CA ALA A 20 4.44 15.57 -5.17
C ALA A 20 3.19 14.74 -4.85
N PRO A 21 2.53 14.94 -3.68
CA PRO A 21 1.26 14.31 -3.37
C PRO A 21 0.24 14.62 -4.47
N VAL A 22 -0.22 13.58 -5.17
CA VAL A 22 -1.08 13.73 -6.36
C VAL A 22 -2.47 14.22 -5.97
N ASN A 23 -2.98 13.78 -4.82
CA ASN A 23 -4.30 14.12 -4.28
C ASN A 23 -4.48 15.62 -3.96
N GLU A 24 -3.39 16.38 -3.77
CA GLU A 24 -3.43 17.82 -3.55
C GLU A 24 -3.39 18.64 -4.86
N GLN A 25 -3.16 17.99 -6.01
CA GLN A 25 -2.98 18.69 -7.27
C GLN A 25 -4.32 19.06 -7.92
N PRO A 26 -4.50 20.32 -8.38
CA PRO A 26 -5.74 20.76 -9.04
C PRO A 26 -6.13 19.89 -10.25
N GLY A 27 -5.15 19.38 -10.99
CA GLY A 27 -5.37 18.47 -12.13
C GLY A 27 -5.98 17.14 -11.71
N PHE A 28 -5.56 16.58 -10.58
CA PHE A 28 -6.15 15.35 -10.03
C PHE A 28 -7.59 15.58 -9.56
N ILE A 29 -7.84 16.66 -8.82
CA ILE A 29 -9.20 17.03 -8.38
C ILE A 29 -10.13 17.18 -9.59
N SER A 30 -9.69 17.91 -10.61
CA SER A 30 -10.45 18.09 -11.85
C SER A 30 -10.75 16.76 -12.55
N LEU A 31 -9.79 15.84 -12.60
CA LEU A 31 -9.98 14.51 -13.17
C LEU A 31 -11.08 13.74 -12.42
N ILE A 32 -10.98 13.69 -11.07
CA ILE A 32 -11.97 13.01 -10.24
C ILE A 32 -13.37 13.58 -10.45
N ASP A 33 -13.51 14.92 -10.48
CA ASP A 33 -14.81 15.58 -10.72
C ASP A 33 -15.40 15.25 -12.10
N GLN A 34 -14.56 15.09 -13.12
CA GLN A 34 -15.01 14.64 -14.43
C GLN A 34 -15.44 13.17 -14.40
N LEU A 35 -14.67 12.30 -13.76
CA LEU A 35 -15.00 10.87 -13.65
C LEU A 35 -16.29 10.64 -12.84
N ARG A 36 -16.56 11.44 -11.81
CA ARG A 36 -17.83 11.38 -11.06
C ARG A 36 -19.07 11.57 -11.94
N GLN A 37 -18.97 12.25 -13.07
CA GLN A 37 -20.09 12.41 -14.01
C GLN A 37 -20.51 11.08 -14.65
N THR A 38 -19.68 10.04 -14.57
CA THR A 38 -20.03 8.69 -15.02
C THR A 38 -20.87 7.92 -13.99
N PHE A 39 -20.96 8.42 -12.74
CA PHE A 39 -21.72 7.80 -11.67
C PHE A 39 -23.23 8.05 -11.85
N GLY A 40 -24.06 7.09 -11.50
CA GLY A 40 -25.51 7.28 -11.42
C GLY A 40 -26.29 7.30 -12.74
N SER A 41 -25.66 7.04 -13.89
CA SER A 41 -26.35 7.05 -15.21
C SER A 41 -27.07 5.75 -15.57
N GLY A 42 -27.12 4.73 -14.69
CA GLY A 42 -27.72 3.43 -14.99
C GLY A 42 -28.03 2.57 -13.76
N ALA A 43 -28.49 1.35 -14.01
CA ALA A 43 -28.80 0.36 -12.98
C ALA A 43 -27.52 -0.19 -12.28
N ARG A 44 -26.36 0.05 -12.85
CA ARG A 44 -25.06 -0.33 -12.32
C ARG A 44 -24.34 0.93 -11.90
N HIS A 45 -23.99 1.03 -10.63
CA HIS A 45 -23.37 2.23 -10.06
C HIS A 45 -22.37 1.86 -8.97
N PRO A 46 -21.37 2.72 -8.69
CA PRO A 46 -20.48 2.52 -7.57
C PRO A 46 -21.24 2.69 -6.25
N LEU A 47 -20.95 1.79 -5.30
CA LEU A 47 -21.47 1.84 -3.94
C LEU A 47 -20.60 2.73 -3.03
N LEU A 48 -19.38 3.01 -3.43
CA LEU A 48 -18.41 3.86 -2.73
C LEU A 48 -18.02 5.04 -3.63
N ASP A 49 -17.75 6.19 -3.03
CA ASP A 49 -17.10 7.31 -3.74
C ASP A 49 -15.58 7.06 -3.85
N PHE A 50 -14.90 7.92 -4.59
CA PHE A 50 -13.43 7.92 -4.64
C PHE A 50 -12.84 8.12 -3.24
N GLY A 51 -11.71 7.40 -2.97
CA GLY A 51 -10.96 7.54 -1.73
C GLY A 51 -10.79 6.23 -0.94
N HIS A 52 -11.65 5.21 -1.15
CA HIS A 52 -11.40 3.85 -0.64
C HIS A 52 -10.24 3.16 -1.38
N PHE A 53 -9.73 2.06 -0.86
CA PHE A 53 -8.67 1.25 -1.47
C PHE A 53 -9.14 0.59 -2.77
N ALA A 54 -10.33 0.01 -2.77
CA ALA A 54 -11.02 -0.48 -3.95
C ALA A 54 -12.38 0.18 -4.07
N ASN A 55 -12.90 0.31 -5.29
CA ASN A 55 -14.28 0.69 -5.51
C ASN A 55 -15.16 -0.55 -5.65
N VAL A 56 -16.44 -0.43 -5.29
CA VAL A 56 -17.41 -1.53 -5.33
C VAL A 56 -18.57 -1.13 -6.22
N LEU A 57 -18.87 -1.97 -7.23
CA LEU A 57 -19.92 -1.75 -8.21
C LEU A 57 -21.14 -2.60 -7.88
N ASP A 58 -22.31 -1.97 -7.75
CA ASP A 58 -23.59 -2.65 -7.78
C ASP A 58 -23.85 -3.18 -9.20
N ILE A 59 -24.07 -4.48 -9.33
CA ILE A 59 -24.38 -5.13 -10.60
C ILE A 59 -25.82 -5.64 -10.67
N GLY A 60 -26.65 -5.24 -9.69
CA GLY A 60 -28.07 -5.58 -9.63
C GLY A 60 -28.38 -6.91 -8.92
N TYR A 61 -27.38 -7.53 -8.28
CA TYR A 61 -27.52 -8.76 -7.49
C TYR A 61 -27.16 -8.49 -6.03
N GLN A 62 -27.32 -9.48 -5.16
CA GLN A 62 -26.89 -9.40 -3.76
C GLN A 62 -25.36 -9.27 -3.67
N GLU A 63 -24.66 -9.95 -4.56
CA GLU A 63 -23.21 -9.86 -4.70
C GLU A 63 -22.84 -8.62 -5.54
N ALA A 64 -21.82 -7.90 -5.10
CA ALA A 64 -21.23 -6.75 -5.77
C ALA A 64 -19.80 -7.07 -6.22
N ILE A 65 -19.28 -6.31 -7.19
CA ILE A 65 -17.92 -6.45 -7.71
C ILE A 65 -17.02 -5.35 -7.13
N ALA A 66 -15.95 -5.75 -6.47
CA ALA A 66 -14.85 -4.86 -6.09
C ALA A 66 -13.78 -4.81 -7.18
N ILE A 67 -13.22 -3.63 -7.44
CA ILE A 67 -12.17 -3.40 -8.44
C ILE A 67 -11.11 -2.49 -7.85
N SER A 68 -9.85 -2.88 -7.99
CA SER A 68 -8.68 -2.03 -7.72
C SER A 68 -7.69 -2.12 -8.88
N THR A 69 -6.99 -1.02 -9.15
CA THR A 69 -5.90 -0.98 -10.13
C THR A 69 -4.70 -0.25 -9.55
N ASP A 70 -3.53 -0.88 -9.60
CA ASP A 70 -2.28 -0.31 -9.10
C ASP A 70 -1.08 -0.90 -9.88
N GLY A 71 0.04 -0.18 -9.85
CA GLY A 71 1.29 -0.57 -10.49
C GLY A 71 2.42 -0.81 -9.50
N VAL A 72 3.52 -1.38 -10.01
CA VAL A 72 4.73 -1.64 -9.21
C VAL A 72 5.49 -0.34 -8.91
N GLY A 73 5.32 0.68 -9.73
CA GLY A 73 5.98 1.97 -9.58
C GLY A 73 7.50 1.89 -9.76
N THR A 74 8.22 2.81 -9.09
CA THR A 74 9.68 2.98 -9.29
C THR A 74 10.55 1.88 -8.66
N LYS A 75 9.96 0.88 -7.99
CA LYS A 75 10.64 -0.39 -7.64
C LYS A 75 11.16 -1.11 -8.88
N ALA A 76 10.46 -0.97 -10.02
CA ALA A 76 10.88 -1.48 -11.32
C ALA A 76 12.30 -1.03 -11.71
N ILE A 77 12.74 0.17 -11.30
CA ILE A 77 14.08 0.67 -11.60
C ILE A 77 15.14 -0.14 -10.83
N VAL A 78 14.89 -0.50 -9.56
CA VAL A 78 15.81 -1.34 -8.80
C VAL A 78 15.91 -2.74 -9.41
N ALA A 79 14.78 -3.30 -9.86
CA ALA A 79 14.75 -4.58 -10.59
C ALA A 79 15.60 -4.53 -11.87
N GLN A 80 15.51 -3.45 -12.64
CA GLN A 80 16.34 -3.21 -13.84
C GLN A 80 17.83 -3.12 -13.50
N MET A 81 18.20 -2.40 -12.44
CA MET A 81 19.60 -2.25 -12.00
C MET A 81 20.23 -3.58 -11.59
N LEU A 82 19.43 -4.51 -11.06
CA LEU A 82 19.88 -5.83 -10.59
C LEU A 82 19.68 -6.95 -11.60
N ASP A 83 19.01 -6.68 -12.72
CA ASP A 83 18.59 -7.71 -13.69
C ASP A 83 17.76 -8.83 -13.05
N LYS A 84 16.88 -8.46 -12.10
CA LYS A 84 16.09 -9.39 -11.28
C LYS A 84 14.63 -8.93 -11.26
N TYR A 85 13.76 -9.66 -11.94
CA TYR A 85 12.38 -9.24 -12.18
C TYR A 85 11.33 -10.20 -11.59
N ASP A 86 11.76 -11.32 -10.99
CA ASP A 86 10.88 -12.36 -10.46
C ASP A 86 10.07 -11.94 -9.22
N THR A 87 10.43 -10.84 -8.57
CA THR A 87 9.73 -10.31 -7.39
C THR A 87 8.64 -9.30 -7.74
N VAL A 88 8.82 -8.50 -8.82
CA VAL A 88 7.91 -7.40 -9.13
C VAL A 88 6.52 -7.86 -9.56
N GLY A 89 6.39 -9.06 -10.13
CA GLY A 89 5.09 -9.67 -10.40
C GLY A 89 4.30 -9.98 -9.12
N ILE A 90 5.01 -10.37 -8.03
CA ILE A 90 4.39 -10.57 -6.71
C ILE A 90 3.91 -9.22 -6.16
N ASP A 91 4.70 -8.16 -6.32
CA ASP A 91 4.32 -6.81 -5.90
C ASP A 91 3.04 -6.34 -6.62
N CYS A 92 2.97 -6.54 -7.94
CA CYS A 92 1.81 -6.17 -8.74
C CYS A 92 0.53 -6.86 -8.23
N VAL A 93 0.58 -8.17 -7.97
CA VAL A 93 -0.55 -8.89 -7.38
C VAL A 93 -0.87 -8.39 -5.98
N ALA A 94 0.14 -8.19 -5.14
CA ALA A 94 -0.03 -7.79 -3.75
C ALA A 94 -0.73 -6.42 -3.63
N MET A 95 -0.26 -5.41 -4.38
CA MET A 95 -0.84 -4.06 -4.33
C MET A 95 -2.32 -4.09 -4.66
N ASN A 96 -2.71 -4.81 -5.70
CA ASN A 96 -4.10 -4.89 -6.15
C ASN A 96 -4.98 -5.78 -5.26
N ALA A 97 -4.52 -6.98 -4.92
CA ALA A 97 -5.32 -7.93 -4.14
C ALA A 97 -5.51 -7.48 -2.68
N ASN A 98 -4.49 -6.85 -2.07
CA ASN A 98 -4.62 -6.29 -0.73
C ASN A 98 -5.61 -5.13 -0.69
N ASP A 99 -5.70 -4.32 -1.73
CA ASP A 99 -6.67 -3.25 -1.81
C ASP A 99 -8.10 -3.79 -1.96
N VAL A 100 -8.29 -4.85 -2.74
CA VAL A 100 -9.60 -5.50 -2.90
C VAL A 100 -10.12 -6.05 -1.57
N ILE A 101 -9.28 -6.66 -0.74
CA ILE A 101 -9.73 -7.16 0.56
C ILE A 101 -10.08 -6.04 1.55
N CYS A 102 -9.59 -4.80 1.35
CA CYS A 102 -9.90 -3.68 2.24
C CYS A 102 -11.39 -3.34 2.31
N VAL A 103 -12.18 -3.70 1.29
CA VAL A 103 -13.63 -3.55 1.28
C VAL A 103 -14.38 -4.84 1.67
N GLY A 104 -13.66 -5.85 2.18
CA GLY A 104 -14.23 -7.16 2.55
C GLY A 104 -14.47 -8.09 1.37
N ALA A 105 -14.02 -7.72 0.17
CA ALA A 105 -14.21 -8.53 -1.04
C ALA A 105 -13.18 -9.66 -1.14
N GLU A 106 -13.61 -10.83 -1.62
CA GLU A 106 -12.73 -11.93 -1.95
C GLU A 106 -12.18 -11.75 -3.38
N PRO A 107 -10.86 -11.48 -3.56
CA PRO A 107 -10.28 -11.38 -4.88
C PRO A 107 -10.31 -12.75 -5.57
N PHE A 108 -10.60 -12.79 -6.87
CA PHE A 108 -10.65 -14.05 -7.63
C PHE A 108 -9.90 -13.98 -8.98
N ALA A 109 -9.77 -12.80 -9.58
CA ALA A 109 -9.08 -12.63 -10.85
C ALA A 109 -8.33 -11.29 -10.90
N MET A 110 -7.26 -11.27 -11.70
CA MET A 110 -6.52 -10.07 -12.07
C MET A 110 -6.18 -10.12 -13.55
N VAL A 111 -6.18 -8.98 -14.23
CA VAL A 111 -5.54 -8.80 -15.53
C VAL A 111 -4.38 -7.82 -15.37
N ASP A 112 -3.37 -7.93 -16.24
CA ASP A 112 -2.20 -7.05 -16.21
C ASP A 112 -2.06 -6.23 -17.50
N TYR A 113 -1.32 -5.13 -17.38
CA TYR A 113 -0.80 -4.36 -18.49
C TYR A 113 0.70 -4.21 -18.31
N ILE A 114 1.47 -4.74 -19.27
CA ILE A 114 2.93 -4.68 -19.27
C ILE A 114 3.37 -3.80 -20.44
N ALA A 115 3.81 -2.57 -20.14
CA ALA A 115 4.44 -1.70 -21.14
C ALA A 115 5.94 -1.95 -21.13
N VAL A 116 6.54 -2.23 -22.28
CA VAL A 116 7.98 -2.54 -22.39
C VAL A 116 8.69 -1.67 -23.41
N GLU A 117 9.99 -1.42 -23.17
CA GLU A 117 10.89 -0.84 -24.18
C GLU A 117 11.16 -1.86 -25.29
N ALA A 118 11.42 -3.11 -24.93
CA ALA A 118 11.55 -4.23 -25.83
C ALA A 118 10.94 -5.50 -25.20
N ALA A 119 10.34 -6.35 -26.01
CA ALA A 119 9.82 -7.64 -25.56
C ALA A 119 10.97 -8.65 -25.40
N ASP A 120 11.70 -8.53 -24.30
CA ASP A 120 12.82 -9.41 -23.96
C ASP A 120 12.33 -10.65 -23.26
N ASP A 121 12.81 -11.84 -23.71
CA ASP A 121 12.35 -13.14 -23.20
C ASP A 121 12.69 -13.35 -21.71
N HIS A 122 13.86 -12.89 -21.25
CA HIS A 122 14.26 -13.00 -19.87
C HIS A 122 13.38 -12.11 -18.98
N LEU A 123 13.23 -10.84 -19.32
CA LEU A 123 12.40 -9.87 -18.60
C LEU A 123 10.96 -10.39 -18.43
N LEU A 124 10.31 -10.78 -19.54
CA LEU A 124 8.92 -11.23 -19.52
C LEU A 124 8.75 -12.55 -18.77
N SER A 125 9.70 -13.50 -18.94
CA SER A 125 9.67 -14.77 -18.21
C SER A 125 9.79 -14.59 -16.71
N GLU A 126 10.69 -13.73 -16.25
CA GLU A 126 10.86 -13.44 -14.81
C GLU A 126 9.66 -12.71 -14.22
N ILE A 127 9.12 -11.69 -14.90
CA ILE A 127 7.86 -11.04 -14.48
C ILE A 127 6.75 -12.08 -14.37
N GLY A 128 6.61 -12.96 -15.37
CA GLY A 128 5.62 -14.04 -15.37
C GLY A 128 5.75 -14.97 -14.17
N LYS A 129 6.97 -15.35 -13.77
CA LYS A 129 7.19 -16.16 -12.55
C LYS A 129 6.67 -15.44 -11.30
N GLY A 130 6.95 -14.15 -11.18
CA GLY A 130 6.45 -13.33 -10.07
C GLY A 130 4.93 -13.24 -10.06
N LEU A 131 4.30 -13.01 -11.21
CA LEU A 131 2.83 -12.97 -11.34
C LEU A 131 2.18 -14.30 -10.91
N VAL A 132 2.71 -15.43 -11.38
CA VAL A 132 2.24 -16.77 -10.99
C VAL A 132 2.36 -17.02 -9.50
N GLU A 133 3.51 -16.68 -8.90
CA GLU A 133 3.71 -16.86 -7.46
C GLU A 133 2.80 -15.93 -6.64
N GLY A 134 2.64 -14.68 -7.06
CA GLY A 134 1.71 -13.74 -6.43
C GLY A 134 0.26 -14.23 -6.52
N ALA A 135 -0.18 -14.67 -7.70
CA ALA A 135 -1.52 -15.21 -7.93
C ALA A 135 -1.79 -16.45 -7.05
N ARG A 136 -0.80 -17.35 -6.93
CA ARG A 136 -0.90 -18.54 -6.05
C ARG A 136 -1.05 -18.12 -4.57
N ARG A 137 -0.31 -17.11 -4.11
CA ARG A 137 -0.41 -16.61 -2.72
C ARG A 137 -1.75 -15.92 -2.45
N ALA A 138 -2.24 -15.13 -3.41
CA ALA A 138 -3.52 -14.45 -3.32
C ALA A 138 -4.73 -15.37 -3.61
N ASN A 139 -4.49 -16.60 -4.09
CA ASN A 139 -5.53 -17.54 -4.53
C ASN A 139 -6.43 -16.96 -5.63
N ILE A 140 -5.84 -16.31 -6.63
CA ILE A 140 -6.52 -15.72 -7.80
C ILE A 140 -6.02 -16.35 -9.09
N VAL A 141 -6.75 -16.09 -10.19
CA VAL A 141 -6.30 -16.43 -11.55
C VAL A 141 -5.93 -15.17 -12.32
N ILE A 142 -4.99 -15.29 -13.25
CA ILE A 142 -4.65 -14.26 -14.23
C ILE A 142 -5.04 -14.81 -15.61
N PRO A 143 -6.30 -14.53 -16.07
CA PRO A 143 -6.81 -15.16 -17.31
C PRO A 143 -6.29 -14.49 -18.58
N GLY A 144 -5.61 -13.36 -18.46
CA GLY A 144 -5.08 -12.60 -19.59
C GLY A 144 -4.57 -11.24 -19.15
N GLY A 145 -4.09 -10.49 -20.11
CA GLY A 145 -3.52 -9.15 -19.94
C GLY A 145 -3.16 -8.54 -21.30
N GLU A 146 -2.38 -7.48 -21.30
CA GLU A 146 -1.90 -6.80 -22.51
C GLU A 146 -0.40 -6.50 -22.39
N ILE A 147 0.35 -6.75 -23.47
CA ILE A 147 1.77 -6.38 -23.58
C ILE A 147 1.93 -5.35 -24.72
N SER A 148 2.40 -4.15 -24.36
CA SER A 148 2.63 -3.08 -25.33
C SER A 148 4.12 -2.75 -25.43
N GLN A 149 4.71 -2.95 -26.62
CA GLN A 149 6.07 -2.51 -26.87
C GLN A 149 6.06 -1.05 -27.34
N ILE A 150 6.46 -0.12 -26.47
CA ILE A 150 6.35 1.34 -26.71
C ILE A 150 7.65 2.07 -26.37
N PRO A 151 8.77 1.81 -27.08
CA PRO A 151 10.10 2.34 -26.75
C PRO A 151 10.21 3.86 -26.82
N GLN A 152 9.22 4.55 -27.41
CA GLN A 152 9.18 6.01 -27.43
C GLN A 152 8.75 6.59 -26.08
N ILE A 153 7.98 5.84 -25.28
CA ILE A 153 7.43 6.26 -23.99
C ILE A 153 8.17 5.59 -22.85
N ILE A 154 8.36 4.27 -22.93
CA ILE A 154 9.07 3.47 -21.91
C ILE A 154 10.55 3.41 -22.27
N ARG A 155 11.39 3.92 -21.37
CA ARG A 155 12.85 3.93 -21.52
C ARG A 155 13.50 3.67 -20.17
N SER A 156 14.71 3.10 -20.21
CA SER A 156 15.53 2.91 -19.02
C SER A 156 17.01 3.17 -19.33
N GLU A 157 17.80 3.35 -18.27
CA GLU A 157 19.28 3.45 -18.40
C GLU A 157 19.86 2.16 -18.99
N ARG A 158 19.32 1.01 -18.61
CA ARG A 158 19.62 -0.29 -19.22
C ARG A 158 18.75 -0.48 -20.47
N LYS A 159 19.26 -0.04 -21.61
CA LYS A 159 18.56 -0.05 -22.89
C LYS A 159 17.92 -1.42 -23.20
N GLY A 160 16.62 -1.41 -23.49
CA GLY A 160 15.82 -2.60 -23.82
C GLY A 160 15.14 -3.25 -22.63
N PHE A 161 15.44 -2.84 -21.38
CA PHE A 161 14.87 -3.42 -20.16
C PHE A 161 13.91 -2.47 -19.42
N GLY A 162 13.55 -1.34 -20.03
CA GLY A 162 12.51 -0.47 -19.51
C GLY A 162 11.15 -1.18 -19.52
N PHE A 163 10.41 -1.07 -18.41
CA PHE A 163 9.05 -1.59 -18.32
C PHE A 163 8.24 -0.81 -17.28
N ASP A 164 6.92 -0.88 -17.44
CA ASP A 164 5.93 -0.59 -16.41
C ASP A 164 4.99 -1.78 -16.30
N LEU A 165 4.58 -2.11 -15.07
CA LEU A 165 3.73 -3.26 -14.76
C LEU A 165 2.58 -2.80 -13.88
N VAL A 166 1.37 -2.92 -14.41
CA VAL A 166 0.12 -2.53 -13.75
C VAL A 166 -0.82 -3.73 -13.72
N GLY A 167 -1.54 -3.90 -12.60
CA GLY A 167 -2.59 -4.89 -12.47
C GLY A 167 -3.95 -4.24 -12.30
N THR A 168 -5.01 -4.99 -12.61
CA THR A 168 -6.38 -4.68 -12.23
C THR A 168 -7.00 -5.92 -11.62
N CYS A 169 -7.20 -5.92 -10.31
CA CYS A 169 -7.76 -7.04 -9.56
C CYS A 169 -9.26 -6.86 -9.38
N ILE A 170 -9.97 -7.98 -9.46
CA ILE A 170 -11.42 -8.05 -9.30
C ILE A 170 -11.73 -9.03 -8.16
N GLY A 171 -12.66 -8.62 -7.29
CA GLY A 171 -13.19 -9.45 -6.21
C GLY A 171 -14.70 -9.38 -6.14
N THR A 172 -15.31 -10.25 -5.34
CA THR A 172 -16.73 -10.20 -5.04
C THR A 172 -16.98 -10.05 -3.53
N VAL A 173 -18.10 -9.42 -3.18
CA VAL A 173 -18.54 -9.23 -1.80
C VAL A 173 -20.06 -9.15 -1.74
N ASP A 174 -20.65 -9.78 -0.73
CA ASP A 174 -22.06 -9.54 -0.39
C ASP A 174 -22.24 -8.10 0.09
N LYS A 175 -23.22 -7.36 -0.47
CA LYS A 175 -23.48 -5.95 -0.11
C LYS A 175 -23.66 -5.76 1.40
N ASP A 176 -24.28 -6.73 2.09
CA ASP A 176 -24.50 -6.68 3.54
C ASP A 176 -23.22 -6.93 4.37
N ARG A 177 -22.16 -7.37 3.71
CA ARG A 177 -20.85 -7.68 4.32
C ARG A 177 -19.73 -6.72 3.92
N LEU A 178 -20.08 -5.62 3.24
CA LEU A 178 -19.12 -4.57 2.90
C LEU A 178 -18.45 -4.05 4.19
N ILE A 179 -17.13 -3.93 4.12
CA ILE A 179 -16.31 -3.33 5.17
C ILE A 179 -15.87 -1.95 4.69
N THR A 180 -16.51 -0.91 5.24
CA THR A 180 -16.30 0.48 4.80
C THR A 180 -15.79 1.39 5.92
N GLY A 181 -15.67 0.85 7.15
CA GLY A 181 -15.30 1.64 8.32
C GLY A 181 -16.48 2.37 9.01
N ASP A 182 -17.67 2.30 8.44
CA ASP A 182 -18.88 2.96 8.97
C ASP A 182 -19.35 2.41 10.33
N LYS A 183 -18.91 1.20 10.68
CA LYS A 183 -19.22 0.53 11.95
C LYS A 183 -18.16 0.71 13.03
N MET A 184 -17.13 1.52 12.75
CA MET A 184 -16.10 1.80 13.76
C MET A 184 -16.67 2.65 14.90
N GLU A 185 -16.22 2.36 16.11
CA GLU A 185 -16.63 3.04 17.34
C GLU A 185 -15.40 3.36 18.20
N ALA A 186 -15.53 4.35 19.08
CA ALA A 186 -14.51 4.60 20.09
C ALA A 186 -14.29 3.38 20.97
N GLY A 187 -13.04 3.01 21.20
CA GLY A 187 -12.64 1.82 21.94
C GLY A 187 -12.36 0.60 21.06
N ASP A 188 -12.69 0.61 19.77
CA ASP A 188 -12.26 -0.44 18.84
C ASP A 188 -10.73 -0.53 18.80
N VAL A 189 -10.23 -1.75 18.66
CA VAL A 189 -8.80 -2.05 18.70
C VAL A 189 -8.21 -2.11 17.29
N ILE A 190 -7.03 -1.51 17.13
CA ILE A 190 -6.24 -1.54 15.91
C ILE A 190 -5.20 -2.64 16.03
N VAL A 191 -5.31 -3.67 15.21
CA VAL A 191 -4.31 -4.75 15.10
C VAL A 191 -3.49 -4.54 13.82
N GLY A 192 -2.19 -4.31 13.97
CA GLY A 192 -1.26 -4.19 12.84
C GLY A 192 -0.64 -5.54 12.49
N LEU A 193 -0.49 -5.80 11.20
CA LEU A 193 0.18 -6.94 10.62
C LEU A 193 1.51 -6.51 10.00
N ALA A 194 2.57 -7.30 10.22
CA ALA A 194 3.92 -6.97 9.76
C ALA A 194 4.00 -6.82 8.23
N SER A 195 4.80 -5.85 7.79
CA SER A 195 5.26 -5.78 6.40
C SER A 195 6.46 -6.71 6.18
N SER A 196 6.81 -6.94 4.92
CA SER A 196 8.03 -7.68 4.51
C SER A 196 9.25 -6.77 4.30
N GLY A 197 9.06 -5.46 4.39
CA GLY A 197 10.02 -4.41 4.06
C GLY A 197 9.27 -3.15 3.63
N ILE A 198 9.86 -2.35 2.74
CA ILE A 198 9.25 -1.10 2.27
C ILE A 198 8.08 -1.31 1.31
N HIS A 199 7.81 -2.55 0.90
CA HIS A 199 6.78 -2.95 -0.06
C HIS A 199 7.03 -2.36 -1.46
N SER A 200 6.05 -1.62 -2.03
CA SER A 200 6.17 -1.01 -3.36
C SER A 200 6.07 0.52 -3.33
N ASN A 201 6.12 1.14 -2.15
CA ASN A 201 5.99 2.60 -1.99
C ASN A 201 7.29 3.25 -1.52
N GLY A 202 7.48 4.53 -1.82
CA GLY A 202 8.62 5.32 -1.37
C GLY A 202 9.94 5.03 -2.09
N PHE A 203 9.96 4.26 -3.19
CA PHE A 203 11.19 3.87 -3.89
C PHE A 203 11.95 5.03 -4.50
N THR A 204 11.29 6.10 -4.91
CA THR A 204 11.98 7.30 -5.40
C THR A 204 12.84 7.91 -4.30
N LEU A 205 12.27 8.13 -3.12
CA LEU A 205 13.01 8.64 -1.95
C LEU A 205 14.10 7.65 -1.49
N ALA A 206 13.78 6.35 -1.42
CA ALA A 206 14.75 5.34 -1.00
C ALA A 206 15.97 5.29 -1.94
N ARG A 207 15.76 5.34 -3.27
CA ARG A 207 16.85 5.36 -4.24
C ARG A 207 17.69 6.63 -4.12
N THR A 208 17.06 7.79 -4.05
CA THR A 208 17.78 9.06 -3.87
C THR A 208 18.59 9.05 -2.56
N ALA A 209 18.01 8.63 -1.45
CA ALA A 209 18.71 8.57 -0.17
C ALA A 209 19.88 7.57 -0.19
N LEU A 210 19.63 6.32 -0.60
CA LEU A 210 20.58 5.24 -0.47
C LEU A 210 21.64 5.23 -1.58
N LEU A 211 21.24 5.43 -2.83
CA LEU A 211 22.12 5.26 -3.98
C LEU A 211 22.78 6.58 -4.42
N GLU A 212 22.02 7.70 -4.42
CA GLU A 212 22.51 8.97 -4.90
C GLU A 212 23.18 9.79 -3.79
N THR A 213 22.61 9.83 -2.57
CA THR A 213 23.16 10.61 -1.45
C THR A 213 24.23 9.84 -0.68
N ALA A 214 23.89 8.62 -0.21
CA ALA A 214 24.82 7.79 0.58
C ALA A 214 25.79 6.95 -0.28
N HIS A 215 25.60 6.91 -1.61
CA HIS A 215 26.43 6.16 -2.57
C HIS A 215 26.58 4.67 -2.23
N LEU A 216 25.55 4.07 -1.60
CA LEU A 216 25.52 2.65 -1.31
C LEU A 216 25.33 1.83 -2.59
N ARG A 217 25.81 0.59 -2.58
CA ARG A 217 25.75 -0.31 -3.73
C ARG A 217 24.73 -1.41 -3.51
N LEU A 218 23.91 -1.70 -4.51
CA LEU A 218 22.86 -2.70 -4.44
C LEU A 218 23.36 -4.13 -4.18
N ASN A 219 24.56 -4.47 -4.63
CA ASN A 219 25.17 -5.78 -4.48
C ASN A 219 25.99 -5.97 -3.18
N GLU A 220 25.97 -4.98 -2.31
CA GLU A 220 26.66 -5.00 -1.01
C GLU A 220 25.65 -4.97 0.14
N SER A 221 26.03 -5.50 1.30
CA SER A 221 25.25 -5.33 2.53
C SER A 221 25.49 -3.93 3.09
N ALA A 222 24.47 -3.33 3.71
CA ALA A 222 24.54 -1.99 4.27
C ALA A 222 23.88 -1.94 5.65
N GLY A 223 24.51 -1.23 6.59
CA GLY A 223 24.01 -1.09 7.95
C GLY A 223 23.82 -2.46 8.62
N GLU A 224 22.66 -2.66 9.24
CA GLU A 224 22.29 -3.89 9.97
C GLU A 224 21.49 -4.88 9.08
N LEU A 225 21.57 -4.77 7.75
CA LEU A 225 20.89 -5.69 6.84
C LEU A 225 21.60 -7.05 6.81
N ASP A 226 20.82 -8.14 6.93
CA ASP A 226 21.30 -9.53 6.85
C ASP A 226 21.53 -10.01 5.40
N CYS A 227 21.24 -9.16 4.40
CA CYS A 227 21.34 -9.46 2.97
C CYS A 227 21.90 -8.25 2.21
N THR A 228 22.06 -8.37 0.89
CA THR A 228 22.45 -7.21 0.07
C THR A 228 21.37 -6.14 0.09
N LEU A 229 21.75 -4.87 -0.11
CA LEU A 229 20.78 -3.77 -0.23
C LEU A 229 19.75 -4.03 -1.34
N GLY A 230 20.19 -4.60 -2.45
CA GLY A 230 19.32 -4.93 -3.57
C GLY A 230 18.30 -6.03 -3.22
N ASP A 231 18.71 -7.09 -2.53
CA ASP A 231 17.79 -8.13 -2.07
C ASP A 231 16.79 -7.59 -1.07
N GLU A 232 17.21 -6.69 -0.16
CA GLU A 232 16.31 -6.02 0.77
C GLU A 232 15.25 -5.18 0.04
N LEU A 233 15.69 -4.33 -0.90
CA LEU A 233 14.79 -3.47 -1.68
C LEU A 233 13.85 -4.26 -2.59
N LEU A 234 14.28 -5.44 -3.08
CA LEU A 234 13.44 -6.30 -3.91
C LEU A 234 12.61 -7.31 -3.11
N LYS A 235 12.63 -7.29 -1.77
CA LYS A 235 11.67 -8.09 -1.01
C LYS A 235 10.25 -7.79 -1.48
N PRO A 236 9.48 -8.83 -1.91
CA PRO A 236 8.15 -8.58 -2.45
C PRO A 236 7.19 -8.11 -1.35
N THR A 237 6.26 -7.29 -1.74
CA THR A 237 5.12 -6.86 -0.92
C THR A 237 4.37 -8.07 -0.37
N ARG A 238 4.05 -8.06 0.90
CA ARG A 238 3.30 -9.13 1.54
C ARG A 238 1.86 -9.15 1.04
N ILE A 239 1.35 -10.36 0.78
CA ILE A 239 -0.05 -10.60 0.41
C ILE A 239 -0.80 -11.08 1.65
N TYR A 240 -1.81 -10.32 2.07
CA TYR A 240 -2.59 -10.55 3.29
C TYR A 240 -3.93 -11.27 3.03
N VAL A 241 -4.21 -11.63 1.77
CA VAL A 241 -5.51 -12.15 1.33
C VAL A 241 -5.97 -13.37 2.15
N ARG A 242 -5.08 -14.35 2.39
CA ARG A 242 -5.48 -15.61 3.02
C ARG A 242 -5.95 -15.44 4.46
N GLU A 243 -5.14 -14.77 5.28
CA GLU A 243 -5.47 -14.54 6.68
C GLU A 243 -6.69 -13.63 6.84
N ILE A 244 -6.80 -12.56 6.06
CA ILE A 244 -7.94 -11.64 6.15
C ILE A 244 -9.23 -12.33 5.70
N MET A 245 -9.22 -13.03 4.57
CA MET A 245 -10.40 -13.75 4.11
C MET A 245 -10.80 -14.89 5.05
N GLN A 246 -9.85 -15.53 5.73
CA GLN A 246 -10.14 -16.49 6.76
C GLN A 246 -10.85 -15.83 7.97
N MET A 247 -10.37 -14.67 8.45
CA MET A 247 -11.00 -13.91 9.53
C MET A 247 -12.46 -13.55 9.19
N ILE A 248 -12.69 -13.09 7.94
CA ILE A 248 -14.05 -12.74 7.46
C ILE A 248 -14.95 -13.96 7.40
N ARG A 249 -14.46 -15.10 6.87
CA ARG A 249 -15.24 -16.36 6.80
C ARG A 249 -15.57 -16.93 8.16
N GLU A 250 -14.70 -16.75 9.15
CA GLU A 250 -14.95 -17.14 10.54
C GLU A 250 -15.88 -16.17 11.29
N GLY A 251 -16.34 -15.11 10.63
CA GLY A 251 -17.31 -14.16 11.17
C GLY A 251 -16.75 -13.25 12.27
N LEU A 252 -15.45 -12.93 12.22
CA LEU A 252 -14.91 -11.96 13.17
C LEU A 252 -15.52 -10.57 12.90
N PRO A 253 -15.79 -9.78 13.95
CA PRO A 253 -16.40 -8.46 13.82
C PRO A 253 -15.36 -7.42 13.31
N ILE A 254 -14.92 -7.59 12.09
CA ILE A 254 -14.00 -6.66 11.43
C ILE A 254 -14.79 -5.42 11.00
N LYS A 255 -14.35 -4.24 11.44
CA LYS A 255 -15.01 -2.96 11.17
C LYS A 255 -14.31 -2.14 10.09
N ALA A 256 -12.97 -2.26 10.00
CA ALA A 256 -12.19 -1.67 8.93
C ALA A 256 -10.94 -2.51 8.61
N LEU A 257 -10.51 -2.42 7.36
CA LEU A 257 -9.31 -3.04 6.81
C LEU A 257 -8.52 -1.97 6.07
N VAL A 258 -7.23 -1.84 6.37
CA VAL A 258 -6.41 -0.73 5.88
C VAL A 258 -5.06 -1.26 5.39
N HIS A 259 -4.81 -1.16 4.09
CA HIS A 259 -3.52 -1.42 3.49
C HIS A 259 -2.61 -0.20 3.69
N ILE A 260 -1.48 -0.36 4.35
CA ILE A 260 -0.54 0.73 4.60
C ILE A 260 0.39 0.87 3.39
N THR A 261 0.05 1.80 2.52
CA THR A 261 0.74 2.10 1.25
C THR A 261 1.32 3.52 1.26
N SER A 262 1.31 4.25 0.14
CA SER A 262 1.57 5.69 0.12
C SER A 262 0.59 6.40 1.07
N ASP A 263 0.98 7.49 1.68
CA ASP A 263 0.35 8.17 2.83
C ASP A 263 0.57 7.45 4.19
N GLY A 264 1.25 6.27 4.21
CA GLY A 264 1.66 5.59 5.43
C GLY A 264 0.49 5.35 6.39
N PHE A 265 0.68 5.68 7.67
CA PHE A 265 -0.37 5.52 8.68
C PHE A 265 -1.58 6.46 8.51
N LEU A 266 -1.48 7.50 7.69
CA LEU A 266 -2.63 8.34 7.34
C LEU A 266 -3.68 7.59 6.52
N ASN A 267 -3.35 6.43 5.93
CA ASN A 267 -4.31 5.55 5.28
C ASN A 267 -5.46 5.12 6.21
N LEU A 268 -5.27 5.11 7.53
CA LEU A 268 -6.35 4.87 8.50
C LEU A 268 -7.48 5.89 8.36
N ALA A 269 -7.16 7.16 8.11
CA ALA A 269 -8.16 8.20 7.95
C ALA A 269 -9.02 8.05 6.68
N ARG A 270 -8.58 7.26 5.68
CA ARG A 270 -9.33 7.04 4.43
C ARG A 270 -10.66 6.32 4.65
N VAL A 271 -10.71 5.40 5.59
CA VAL A 271 -11.89 4.58 5.90
C VAL A 271 -12.70 5.13 7.07
N SER A 272 -12.32 6.27 7.63
CA SER A 272 -12.94 6.83 8.82
C SER A 272 -14.11 7.78 8.49
N GLN A 273 -15.14 7.72 9.34
CA GLN A 273 -16.25 8.67 9.37
C GLN A 273 -16.41 9.19 10.80
N GLY A 274 -15.60 10.20 11.18
CA GLY A 274 -15.66 10.80 12.53
C GLY A 274 -14.96 10.00 13.62
N ILE A 275 -14.07 9.11 13.23
CA ILE A 275 -13.21 8.32 14.12
C ILE A 275 -11.75 8.72 13.91
N GLY A 276 -11.04 9.01 15.01
CA GLY A 276 -9.59 9.15 15.06
C GLY A 276 -8.91 7.88 15.57
N PHE A 277 -7.60 7.82 15.42
CA PHE A 277 -6.79 6.64 15.71
C PHE A 277 -5.64 7.00 16.63
N VAL A 278 -5.47 6.26 17.72
CA VAL A 278 -4.39 6.45 18.69
C VAL A 278 -3.52 5.20 18.72
N MET A 279 -2.27 5.34 18.24
CA MET A 279 -1.26 4.29 18.35
C MET A 279 -0.54 4.44 19.69
N GLU A 280 -0.82 3.53 20.61
CA GLU A 280 -0.17 3.46 21.92
C GLU A 280 1.21 2.80 21.84
N TRP A 281 1.39 1.92 20.88
CA TRP A 281 2.58 1.14 20.67
C TRP A 281 2.84 0.93 19.18
N LEU A 282 4.11 0.85 18.80
CA LEU A 282 4.55 0.55 17.43
C LEU A 282 5.68 -0.49 17.50
N PRO A 283 5.75 -1.44 16.56
CA PRO A 283 6.90 -2.34 16.47
C PRO A 283 8.17 -1.56 16.10
N GLU A 284 9.32 -2.14 16.44
CA GLU A 284 10.59 -1.64 15.91
C GLU A 284 10.60 -1.83 14.39
N PRO A 285 10.81 -0.76 13.61
CA PRO A 285 10.86 -0.88 12.17
C PRO A 285 12.06 -1.73 11.71
N PRO A 286 11.91 -2.53 10.63
CA PRO A 286 13.06 -3.20 10.01
C PRO A 286 14.20 -2.23 9.68
N PRO A 287 15.48 -2.69 9.73
CA PRO A 287 16.67 -1.81 9.61
C PRO A 287 16.72 -0.94 8.36
N ILE A 288 16.08 -1.37 7.27
CA ILE A 288 16.01 -0.60 6.02
C ILE A 288 15.39 0.80 6.21
N PHE A 289 14.41 0.95 7.11
CA PHE A 289 13.78 2.24 7.36
C PHE A 289 14.74 3.23 8.04
N SER A 290 15.49 2.78 9.04
CA SER A 290 16.52 3.61 9.70
C SER A 290 17.62 3.98 8.70
N LEU A 291 18.02 3.04 7.84
CA LEU A 291 19.03 3.29 6.82
C LEU A 291 18.57 4.37 5.82
N ILE A 292 17.33 4.31 5.36
CA ILE A 292 16.75 5.33 4.46
C ILE A 292 16.66 6.68 5.19
N GLN A 293 16.19 6.68 6.43
CA GLN A 293 16.01 7.88 7.23
C GLN A 293 17.34 8.63 7.46
N GLU A 294 18.37 7.91 7.87
CA GLU A 294 19.69 8.47 8.13
C GLU A 294 20.36 8.95 6.84
N ALA A 295 20.36 8.12 5.79
CA ALA A 295 20.96 8.46 4.50
C ALA A 295 20.29 9.66 3.82
N GLY A 296 18.97 9.78 3.94
CA GLY A 296 18.18 10.86 3.33
C GLY A 296 18.00 12.09 4.21
N GLY A 297 18.36 12.01 5.51
CA GLY A 297 18.05 13.06 6.48
C GLY A 297 16.55 13.32 6.59
N VAL A 298 15.75 12.24 6.53
CA VAL A 298 14.28 12.30 6.49
C VAL A 298 13.72 12.42 7.91
N SER A 299 12.76 13.31 8.13
CA SER A 299 12.14 13.45 9.44
C SER A 299 11.24 12.27 9.80
N ASP A 300 11.04 11.99 11.09
CA ASP A 300 10.11 10.96 11.56
C ASP A 300 8.71 11.15 10.94
N GLY A 301 8.21 12.39 10.92
CA GLY A 301 6.90 12.68 10.34
C GLY A 301 6.79 12.27 8.87
N GLU A 302 7.82 12.54 8.08
CA GLU A 302 7.86 12.18 6.67
C GLU A 302 8.02 10.66 6.47
N MET A 303 8.84 9.99 7.30
CA MET A 303 8.95 8.52 7.26
C MET A 303 7.59 7.84 7.45
N PHE A 304 6.75 8.30 8.40
CA PHE A 304 5.42 7.75 8.65
C PHE A 304 4.36 8.14 7.61
N VAL A 305 4.63 9.12 6.74
CA VAL A 305 3.80 9.42 5.56
C VAL A 305 4.21 8.57 4.36
N VAL A 306 5.52 8.41 4.11
CA VAL A 306 6.01 7.75 2.89
C VAL A 306 6.03 6.24 3.01
N TYR A 307 6.28 5.71 4.23
CA TYR A 307 6.55 4.30 4.46
C TYR A 307 5.60 3.65 5.46
N ASN A 308 5.50 2.32 5.36
CA ASN A 308 4.72 1.49 6.27
C ASN A 308 5.38 1.27 7.65
N MET A 309 6.64 1.63 7.81
CA MET A 309 7.43 1.53 9.05
C MET A 309 7.32 0.16 9.76
N GLY A 310 7.23 -0.93 8.98
CA GLY A 310 7.13 -2.30 9.50
C GLY A 310 5.71 -2.83 9.69
N VAL A 311 4.67 -2.01 9.50
CA VAL A 311 3.26 -2.40 9.56
C VAL A 311 2.63 -2.24 8.20
N GLY A 312 2.38 -3.33 7.48
CA GLY A 312 1.87 -3.26 6.11
C GLY A 312 0.35 -3.32 5.99
N PHE A 313 -0.34 -3.76 7.05
CA PHE A 313 -1.80 -3.86 7.04
C PHE A 313 -2.38 -3.66 8.45
N CYS A 314 -3.53 -3.01 8.55
CA CYS A 314 -4.24 -2.86 9.82
C CYS A 314 -5.66 -3.43 9.75
N VAL A 315 -6.08 -4.07 10.83
CA VAL A 315 -7.43 -4.58 11.07
C VAL A 315 -8.02 -3.84 12.26
N VAL A 316 -9.16 -3.18 12.06
CA VAL A 316 -9.94 -2.57 13.17
C VAL A 316 -11.06 -3.51 13.54
N THR A 317 -11.16 -3.85 14.82
CA THR A 317 -12.12 -4.81 15.34
C THR A 317 -12.54 -4.46 16.77
N SER A 318 -13.60 -5.12 17.28
CA SER A 318 -13.99 -4.93 18.67
C SER A 318 -12.90 -5.43 19.65
N PRO A 319 -12.84 -4.91 20.89
CA PRO A 319 -11.84 -5.31 21.89
C PRO A 319 -11.82 -6.82 22.16
N GLU A 320 -12.99 -7.46 22.16
CA GLU A 320 -13.17 -8.90 22.46
C GLU A 320 -12.59 -9.79 21.35
N ALA A 321 -12.56 -9.30 20.09
CA ALA A 321 -12.08 -10.06 18.95
C ALA A 321 -10.59 -9.84 18.65
N ALA A 322 -9.97 -8.81 19.21
CA ALA A 322 -8.62 -8.39 18.86
C ALA A 322 -7.56 -9.49 19.09
N ASP A 323 -7.64 -10.25 20.20
CA ASP A 323 -6.70 -11.36 20.45
C ASP A 323 -6.87 -12.48 19.43
N ARG A 324 -8.09 -12.74 18.97
CA ARG A 324 -8.37 -13.75 17.96
C ARG A 324 -7.84 -13.32 16.60
N VAL A 325 -8.03 -12.04 16.21
CA VAL A 325 -7.45 -11.46 14.99
C VAL A 325 -5.93 -11.61 15.00
N GLN A 326 -5.29 -11.22 16.10
CA GLN A 326 -3.83 -11.34 16.26
C GLN A 326 -3.37 -12.80 16.16
N ALA A 327 -4.02 -13.72 16.86
CA ALA A 327 -3.68 -15.13 16.83
C ALA A 327 -3.85 -15.76 15.43
N MET A 328 -4.89 -15.39 14.69
CA MET A 328 -5.11 -15.88 13.32
C MET A 328 -4.02 -15.39 12.35
N ALA A 329 -3.60 -14.12 12.45
CA ALA A 329 -2.49 -13.60 11.67
C ALA A 329 -1.18 -14.35 12.01
N GLN A 330 -0.90 -14.58 13.28
CA GLN A 330 0.28 -15.32 13.75
C GLN A 330 0.27 -16.78 13.27
N ASN A 331 -0.86 -17.45 13.31
CA ASN A 331 -1.02 -18.82 12.80
C ASN A 331 -0.83 -18.91 11.27
N ALA A 332 -1.12 -17.83 10.54
CA ALA A 332 -0.81 -17.71 9.12
C ALA A 332 0.67 -17.37 8.83
N GLY A 333 1.51 -17.29 9.86
CA GLY A 333 2.94 -16.98 9.74
C GLY A 333 3.24 -15.49 9.63
N ASN A 334 2.32 -14.62 10.06
CA ASN A 334 2.53 -13.18 10.11
C ASN A 334 2.70 -12.71 11.56
N GLN A 335 3.64 -11.80 11.80
CA GLN A 335 3.67 -11.09 13.08
C GLN A 335 2.50 -10.10 13.12
N ALA A 336 1.85 -10.01 14.27
CA ALA A 336 0.74 -9.09 14.47
C ALA A 336 0.74 -8.56 15.91
N TRP A 337 0.29 -7.32 16.07
CA TRP A 337 0.35 -6.60 17.33
C TRP A 337 -0.91 -5.75 17.54
N ARG A 338 -1.33 -5.58 18.78
CA ARG A 338 -2.25 -4.50 19.13
C ARG A 338 -1.47 -3.19 19.11
N LEU A 339 -1.81 -2.29 18.20
CA LEU A 339 -1.13 -1.00 18.05
C LEU A 339 -1.77 0.08 18.91
N GLY A 340 -3.09 0.05 19.06
CA GLY A 340 -3.83 1.09 19.73
C GLY A 340 -5.34 0.94 19.58
N HIS A 341 -6.05 2.06 19.60
CA HIS A 341 -7.50 2.07 19.60
C HIS A 341 -8.09 3.26 18.86
N CYS A 342 -9.37 3.16 18.54
CA CYS A 342 -10.18 4.21 17.94
C CYS A 342 -10.74 5.16 18.99
N ILE A 343 -10.89 6.43 18.64
CA ILE A 343 -11.52 7.47 19.45
C ILE A 343 -12.56 8.26 18.63
N GLU A 344 -13.50 8.92 19.27
CA GLU A 344 -14.33 9.92 18.58
C GLU A 344 -13.46 11.12 18.19
N ASP A 345 -13.36 11.42 16.90
CA ASP A 345 -12.64 12.57 16.36
C ASP A 345 -13.16 12.92 14.96
N ALA A 346 -13.87 14.04 14.86
CA ALA A 346 -14.41 14.54 13.60
C ALA A 346 -13.33 14.88 12.56
N ASP A 347 -12.13 15.21 13.02
CA ASP A 347 -10.97 15.55 12.17
C ASP A 347 -10.22 14.28 11.69
N LYS A 348 -10.58 13.08 12.19
CA LYS A 348 -9.98 11.80 11.81
C LYS A 348 -8.46 11.73 12.01
N LYS A 349 -7.96 12.34 13.07
CA LYS A 349 -6.52 12.41 13.34
C LYS A 349 -5.93 11.04 13.63
N VAL A 350 -4.65 10.88 13.30
CA VAL A 350 -3.86 9.69 13.61
C VAL A 350 -2.75 10.09 14.56
N GLU A 351 -2.88 9.74 15.82
CA GLU A 351 -1.87 10.02 16.85
C GLU A 351 -0.88 8.86 16.97
N LEU A 352 0.41 9.12 16.81
CA LEU A 352 1.49 8.16 17.05
C LEU A 352 2.19 8.53 18.36
N LYS A 353 1.64 8.10 19.50
CA LYS A 353 2.15 8.46 20.85
C LYS A 353 3.63 8.12 21.05
N PRO A 354 4.14 6.92 20.64
CA PRO A 354 5.56 6.59 20.82
C PRO A 354 6.51 7.55 20.10
N LYS A 355 6.02 8.23 19.07
CA LYS A 355 6.79 9.20 18.26
C LYS A 355 6.43 10.66 18.56
N ARG A 356 5.40 10.89 19.38
CA ARG A 356 4.85 12.23 19.65
C ARG A 356 4.49 12.97 18.35
N LEU A 357 3.79 12.27 17.45
CA LEU A 357 3.38 12.79 16.15
C LEU A 357 1.86 12.76 16.02
N MET A 358 1.32 13.86 15.49
CA MET A 358 -0.10 13.99 15.14
C MET A 358 -0.24 14.05 13.62
N GLY A 359 -0.98 13.13 13.04
CA GLY A 359 -1.27 13.00 11.62
C GLY A 359 -2.58 13.67 11.25
N GLN A 360 -2.54 14.65 10.36
CA GLN A 360 -3.70 15.35 9.78
C GLN A 360 -3.28 16.06 8.49
N ASP A 361 -4.22 16.27 7.57
CA ASP A 361 -4.01 17.01 6.32
C ASP A 361 -2.76 16.58 5.54
N GLY A 362 -2.61 15.26 5.35
CA GLY A 362 -1.53 14.68 4.56
C GLY A 362 -0.14 14.69 5.21
N ARG A 363 0.00 14.97 6.50
CA ARG A 363 1.29 15.07 7.19
C ARG A 363 1.23 14.67 8.65
N PHE A 364 2.39 14.28 9.20
CA PHE A 364 2.60 14.16 10.64
C PHE A 364 3.40 15.34 11.18
N THR A 365 2.93 15.94 12.26
CA THR A 365 3.61 17.04 12.97
C THR A 365 3.88 16.67 14.42
N PRO A 366 5.05 17.01 14.99
CA PRO A 366 5.31 16.85 16.41
C PRO A 366 4.37 17.66 17.29
N TYR A 367 4.07 17.16 18.51
CA TYR A 367 3.29 17.85 19.53
C TYR A 367 3.90 17.69 20.93
#